data_09ab585aefb522d86a878bcc2f224848
#
_entry.id   09ab585aefb522d86a878bcc2f224848
#
_cell.length_a   1.000
_cell.length_b   1.000
_cell.length_c   1.000
_cell.angle_alpha   90.00
_cell.angle_beta   90.00
_cell.angle_gamma   90.00
#
_symmetry.space_group_name_H-M   'P 1'
#
loop_
_entity.id
_entity.type
_entity.pdbx_description
1 polymer ?
#
loop_
_entity_poly.entity_id
_entity_poly.type
_entity_poly.pdbx_seq_one_letter_code
_entity_poly.pdbx_strand_id
1 'polypeptide(L)'
;SLSILLGSVHFIGYIFDRLRQPRLIGEILTGVVLGPFVLGAISPAYSNWIFGNSDPKVQTVLEFFYWSGLMLLMFVSGTETQRLMAKENFRQIMWLLIVGLAIPFIAIVGAGTFDLFPIGRIVGRAQDSLAALLVFAIAVTVTSIPVISRIFLDLGIIRTKFASLILGTAIIEDMVLWITLAVATGLVGSAGSSGADIVQHVGATLLYTVLGLTVFP
;
A
#
# COMPACT_ATOMS: atom_id res chain seq x y z
N SER A 1 -10.25 -4.72 -23.40
CA SER A 1 -9.41 -4.17 -22.33
C SER A 1 -9.15 -5.20 -21.22
N LEU A 2 -10.16 -5.65 -20.45
CA LEU A 2 -10.00 -6.57 -19.33
C LEU A 2 -9.31 -7.89 -19.70
N SER A 3 -9.70 -8.50 -20.82
CA SER A 3 -9.09 -9.75 -21.31
C SER A 3 -7.60 -9.61 -21.63
N ILE A 4 -7.18 -8.45 -22.13
CA ILE A 4 -5.78 -8.17 -22.40
C ILE A 4 -5.01 -7.98 -21.11
N LEU A 5 -5.56 -7.22 -20.17
CA LEU A 5 -4.95 -7.05 -18.85
C LEU A 5 -4.76 -8.39 -18.15
N LEU A 6 -5.83 -9.18 -18.04
CA LEU A 6 -5.76 -10.50 -17.38
C LEU A 6 -4.83 -11.46 -18.12
N GLY A 7 -4.88 -11.48 -19.47
CA GLY A 7 -3.99 -12.31 -20.27
C GLY A 7 -2.52 -11.94 -20.12
N SER A 8 -2.21 -10.65 -20.12
CA SER A 8 -0.83 -10.16 -19.95
C SER A 8 -0.31 -10.44 -18.54
N VAL A 9 -1.13 -10.18 -17.51
CA VAL A 9 -0.78 -10.47 -16.11
C VAL A 9 -0.49 -11.97 -15.93
N HIS A 10 -1.34 -12.83 -16.46
CA HIS A 10 -1.17 -14.27 -16.36
C HIS A 10 0.06 -14.77 -17.13
N PHE A 11 0.30 -14.22 -18.32
CA PHE A 11 1.44 -14.59 -19.16
C PHE A 11 2.78 -14.17 -18.54
N ILE A 12 2.88 -12.94 -18.05
CA ILE A 12 4.11 -12.45 -17.42
C ILE A 12 4.32 -13.13 -16.07
N GLY A 13 3.26 -13.35 -15.28
CA GLY A 13 3.31 -14.15 -14.06
C GLY A 13 3.85 -15.57 -14.30
N TYR A 14 3.42 -16.22 -15.39
CA TYR A 14 3.95 -17.52 -15.80
C TYR A 14 5.44 -17.47 -16.18
N ILE A 15 5.90 -16.42 -16.84
CA ILE A 15 7.32 -16.22 -17.17
C ILE A 15 8.14 -16.10 -15.88
N PHE A 16 7.67 -15.32 -14.89
CA PHE A 16 8.35 -15.17 -13.61
C PHE A 16 8.44 -16.50 -12.86
N ASP A 17 7.39 -17.29 -12.85
CA ASP A 17 7.39 -18.63 -12.27
C ASP A 17 8.45 -19.55 -12.94
N ARG A 18 8.55 -19.49 -14.28
CA ARG A 18 9.62 -20.18 -15.02
C ARG A 18 11.01 -19.71 -14.67
N LEU A 19 11.18 -18.45 -14.31
CA LEU A 19 12.44 -17.85 -13.87
C LEU A 19 12.73 -18.10 -12.39
N ARG A 20 11.92 -18.94 -11.71
CA ARG A 20 11.99 -19.19 -10.26
C ARG A 20 11.84 -17.92 -9.42
N GLN A 21 11.08 -16.97 -9.92
CA GLN A 21 10.69 -15.76 -9.21
C GLN A 21 9.23 -15.84 -8.77
N PRO A 22 8.84 -15.20 -7.66
CA PRO A 22 7.44 -15.18 -7.24
C PRO A 22 6.55 -14.63 -8.34
N ARG A 23 5.52 -15.39 -8.71
CA ARG A 23 4.58 -15.07 -9.78
C ARG A 23 3.92 -13.70 -9.58
N LEU A 24 3.60 -13.36 -8.33
CA LEU A 24 2.99 -12.10 -7.95
C LEU A 24 3.81 -10.88 -8.39
N ILE A 25 5.16 -10.97 -8.35
CA ILE A 25 6.04 -9.88 -8.79
C ILE A 25 5.84 -9.61 -10.29
N GLY A 26 5.75 -10.68 -11.10
CA GLY A 26 5.47 -10.55 -12.54
C GLY A 26 4.10 -9.94 -12.80
N GLU A 27 3.10 -10.31 -12.01
CA GLU A 27 1.73 -9.79 -12.12
C GLU A 27 1.68 -8.29 -11.81
N ILE A 28 2.33 -7.84 -10.74
CA ILE A 28 2.45 -6.42 -10.37
C ILE A 28 3.23 -5.63 -11.44
N LEU A 29 4.38 -6.14 -11.86
CA LEU A 29 5.19 -5.49 -12.90
C LEU A 29 4.43 -5.33 -14.22
N THR A 30 3.56 -6.28 -14.55
CA THR A 30 2.70 -6.16 -15.73
C THR A 30 1.80 -4.92 -15.63
N GLY A 31 1.21 -4.68 -14.47
CA GLY A 31 0.39 -3.49 -14.22
C GLY A 31 1.20 -2.20 -14.37
N VAL A 32 2.44 -2.17 -13.88
CA VAL A 32 3.34 -1.02 -14.02
C VAL A 32 3.72 -0.78 -15.49
N VAL A 33 4.07 -1.85 -16.22
CA VAL A 33 4.49 -1.77 -17.63
C VAL A 33 3.34 -1.34 -18.54
N LEU A 34 2.14 -1.90 -18.35
CA LEU A 34 0.96 -1.51 -19.11
C LEU A 34 0.36 -0.18 -18.65
N GLY A 35 0.75 0.29 -17.47
CA GLY A 35 0.24 1.51 -16.86
C GLY A 35 0.68 2.81 -17.54
N PRO A 36 0.21 3.95 -17.01
CA PRO A 36 0.47 5.26 -17.60
C PRO A 36 1.95 5.66 -17.59
N PHE A 37 2.75 5.08 -16.70
CA PHE A 37 4.16 5.44 -16.55
C PHE A 37 5.07 4.86 -17.64
N VAL A 38 4.76 3.67 -18.17
CA VAL A 38 5.59 3.03 -19.22
C VAL A 38 4.83 3.05 -20.53
N LEU A 39 3.77 2.27 -20.66
CA LEU A 39 3.01 2.22 -21.92
C LEU A 39 2.36 3.58 -22.24
N GLY A 40 1.84 4.27 -21.23
CA GLY A 40 1.23 5.59 -21.41
C GLY A 40 2.23 6.67 -21.82
N ALA A 41 3.50 6.57 -21.41
CA ALA A 41 4.56 7.47 -21.84
C ALA A 41 5.03 7.17 -23.27
N ILE A 42 5.09 5.88 -23.67
CA ILE A 42 5.52 5.45 -25.01
C ILE A 42 4.40 5.65 -26.03
N SER A 43 3.19 5.25 -25.68
CA SER A 43 2.02 5.32 -26.55
C SER A 43 0.73 5.56 -25.77
N PRO A 44 0.37 6.86 -25.59
CA PRO A 44 -0.85 7.25 -24.87
C PRO A 44 -2.12 6.63 -25.48
N ALA A 45 -2.16 6.43 -26.79
CA ALA A 45 -3.31 5.86 -27.50
C ALA A 45 -3.61 4.42 -27.06
N TYR A 46 -2.58 3.57 -26.96
CA TYR A 46 -2.74 2.18 -26.51
C TYR A 46 -3.07 2.09 -25.01
N SER A 47 -2.44 2.91 -24.18
CA SER A 47 -2.75 2.97 -22.76
C SER A 47 -4.21 3.39 -22.53
N ASN A 48 -4.67 4.45 -23.20
CA ASN A 48 -6.06 4.90 -23.13
C ASN A 48 -7.05 3.83 -23.63
N TRP A 49 -6.69 3.08 -24.64
CA TRP A 49 -7.53 1.98 -25.15
C TRP A 49 -7.59 0.79 -24.18
N ILE A 50 -6.48 0.41 -23.54
CA ILE A 50 -6.43 -0.69 -22.58
C ILE A 50 -7.20 -0.33 -21.30
N PHE A 51 -6.96 0.86 -20.75
CA PHE A 51 -7.59 1.30 -19.49
C PHE A 51 -8.95 1.97 -19.69
N GLY A 52 -9.41 2.13 -20.95
CA GLY A 52 -10.73 2.64 -21.24
C GLY A 52 -10.93 4.10 -20.84
N ASN A 53 -9.86 4.91 -20.81
CA ASN A 53 -9.95 6.32 -20.42
C ASN A 53 -10.92 7.13 -21.31
N SER A 54 -11.28 6.60 -22.48
CA SER A 54 -12.25 7.18 -23.42
C SER A 54 -13.68 6.61 -23.27
N ASP A 55 -13.88 5.55 -22.47
CA ASP A 55 -15.18 4.90 -22.29
C ASP A 55 -15.50 4.75 -20.80
N PRO A 56 -16.46 5.53 -20.26
CA PRO A 56 -16.86 5.47 -18.85
C PRO A 56 -17.31 4.08 -18.39
N LYS A 57 -17.88 3.27 -19.26
CA LYS A 57 -18.33 1.91 -18.91
C LYS A 57 -17.14 0.99 -18.63
N VAL A 58 -16.08 1.12 -19.40
CA VAL A 58 -14.85 0.34 -19.22
C VAL A 58 -14.17 0.75 -17.90
N GLN A 59 -14.12 2.03 -17.60
CA GLN A 59 -13.60 2.53 -16.33
C GLN A 59 -14.38 1.97 -15.14
N THR A 60 -15.72 2.04 -15.16
CA THR A 60 -16.56 1.51 -14.08
C THR A 60 -16.31 0.01 -13.86
N VAL A 61 -16.16 -0.77 -14.92
CA VAL A 61 -15.86 -2.21 -14.79
C VAL A 61 -14.47 -2.43 -14.20
N LEU A 62 -13.45 -1.70 -14.64
CA LEU A 62 -12.10 -1.80 -14.08
C LEU A 62 -12.05 -1.38 -12.61
N GLU A 63 -12.73 -0.30 -12.24
CA GLU A 63 -12.87 0.14 -10.85
C GLU A 63 -13.57 -0.91 -9.98
N PHE A 64 -14.62 -1.54 -10.49
CA PHE A 64 -15.29 -2.63 -9.78
C PHE A 64 -14.33 -3.79 -9.49
N PHE A 65 -13.56 -4.24 -10.49
CA PHE A 65 -12.56 -5.30 -10.28
C PHE A 65 -11.43 -4.86 -9.35
N TYR A 66 -10.99 -3.61 -9.45
CA TYR A 66 -9.98 -3.05 -8.55
C TYR A 66 -10.45 -3.10 -7.09
N TRP A 67 -11.63 -2.53 -6.78
CA TRP A 67 -12.14 -2.50 -5.43
C TRP A 67 -12.50 -3.90 -4.90
N SER A 68 -13.09 -4.74 -5.73
CA SER A 68 -13.41 -6.13 -5.35
C SER A 68 -12.14 -6.93 -5.09
N GLY A 69 -11.13 -6.80 -5.94
CA GLY A 69 -9.83 -7.46 -5.75
C GLY A 69 -9.13 -6.99 -4.49
N LEU A 70 -9.13 -5.67 -4.22
CA LEU A 70 -8.53 -5.10 -3.02
C LEU A 70 -9.24 -5.59 -1.75
N MET A 71 -10.58 -5.59 -1.74
CA MET A 71 -11.36 -6.10 -0.60
C MET A 71 -11.12 -7.59 -0.34
N LEU A 72 -11.11 -8.42 -1.39
CA LEU A 72 -10.83 -9.85 -1.26
C LEU A 72 -9.39 -10.10 -0.78
N LEU A 73 -8.43 -9.36 -1.30
CA LEU A 73 -7.03 -9.46 -0.89
C LEU A 73 -6.87 -9.12 0.60
N MET A 74 -7.48 -8.01 1.05
CA MET A 74 -7.45 -7.58 2.45
C MET A 74 -8.17 -8.58 3.36
N PHE A 75 -9.29 -9.13 2.91
CA PHE A 75 -10.02 -10.16 3.66
C PHE A 75 -9.20 -11.44 3.85
N VAL A 76 -8.63 -11.98 2.76
CA VAL A 76 -7.77 -13.18 2.82
C VAL A 76 -6.54 -12.93 3.69
N SER A 77 -5.88 -11.80 3.51
CA SER A 77 -4.73 -11.40 4.33
C SER A 77 -5.09 -11.30 5.82
N GLY A 78 -6.25 -10.71 6.14
CA GLY A 78 -6.75 -10.60 7.51
C GLY A 78 -7.03 -11.96 8.16
N THR A 79 -7.61 -12.92 7.43
CA THR A 79 -7.91 -14.26 7.97
C THR A 79 -6.64 -15.08 8.26
N GLU A 80 -5.59 -14.93 7.46
CA GLU A 80 -4.31 -15.59 7.72
C GLU A 80 -3.58 -14.99 8.92
N THR A 81 -3.74 -13.71 9.13
CA THR A 81 -3.10 -12.90 10.15
C THR A 81 -3.49 -13.29 11.58
N GLN A 82 -4.77 -13.57 11.83
CA GLN A 82 -5.27 -13.95 13.17
C GLN A 82 -4.52 -15.14 13.78
N ARG A 83 -4.03 -16.05 12.93
CA ARG A 83 -3.29 -17.26 13.36
C ARG A 83 -1.83 -16.97 13.72
N LEU A 84 -1.30 -15.82 13.34
CA LEU A 84 0.14 -15.51 13.42
C LEU A 84 0.50 -14.62 14.62
N MET A 85 -0.45 -13.94 15.24
CA MET A 85 -0.22 -13.08 16.41
C MET A 85 -0.13 -13.89 17.71
N ALA A 86 0.97 -14.60 17.91
CA ALA A 86 1.26 -15.22 19.21
C ALA A 86 1.75 -14.13 20.21
N LYS A 87 1.08 -14.01 21.36
CA LYS A 87 1.44 -13.04 22.43
C LYS A 87 2.89 -13.13 22.87
N GLU A 88 3.52 -14.30 22.73
CA GLU A 88 4.92 -14.57 23.10
C GLU A 88 5.94 -13.77 22.26
N ASN A 89 5.55 -13.33 21.08
CA ASN A 89 6.45 -12.63 20.15
C ASN A 89 6.31 -11.09 20.18
N PHE A 90 5.40 -10.55 20.99
CA PHE A 90 5.05 -9.12 20.97
C PHE A 90 6.27 -8.20 21.17
N ARG A 91 7.19 -8.54 22.09
CA ARG A 91 8.39 -7.72 22.33
C ARG A 91 9.31 -7.69 21.09
N GLN A 92 9.45 -8.81 20.38
CA GLN A 92 10.26 -8.90 19.18
C GLN A 92 9.63 -8.11 18.03
N ILE A 93 8.31 -8.23 17.86
CA ILE A 93 7.52 -7.45 16.90
C ILE A 93 7.69 -5.95 17.15
N MET A 94 7.60 -5.49 18.40
CA MET A 94 7.78 -4.08 18.75
C MET A 94 9.19 -3.56 18.40
N TRP A 95 10.23 -4.36 18.64
CA TRP A 95 11.59 -3.98 18.23
C TRP A 95 11.73 -3.91 16.69
N LEU A 96 11.17 -4.88 15.98
CA LEU A 96 11.16 -4.87 14.52
C LEU A 96 10.39 -3.67 13.97
N LEU A 97 9.27 -3.30 14.60
CA LEU A 97 8.50 -2.13 14.23
C LEU A 97 9.30 -0.83 14.42
N ILE A 98 9.99 -0.69 15.55
CA ILE A 98 10.83 0.50 15.81
C ILE A 98 11.95 0.61 14.77
N VAL A 99 12.65 -0.48 14.50
CA VAL A 99 13.79 -0.48 13.57
C VAL A 99 13.32 -0.38 12.11
N GLY A 100 12.28 -1.14 11.75
CA GLY A 100 11.79 -1.23 10.38
C GLY A 100 10.91 -0.06 9.95
N LEU A 101 10.07 0.46 10.84
CA LEU A 101 9.16 1.56 10.55
C LEU A 101 9.67 2.89 11.10
N ALA A 102 9.87 2.99 12.43
CA ALA A 102 10.05 4.30 13.06
C ALA A 102 11.36 4.97 12.63
N ILE A 103 12.46 4.23 12.53
CA ILE A 103 13.75 4.79 12.12
C ILE A 103 13.71 5.34 10.69
N PRO A 104 13.34 4.55 9.65
CA PRO A 104 13.30 5.09 8.29
C PRO A 104 12.23 6.17 8.13
N PHE A 105 11.07 6.05 8.78
CA PHE A 105 10.03 7.06 8.73
C PHE A 105 10.53 8.41 9.28
N ILE A 106 11.10 8.41 10.49
CA ILE A 106 11.65 9.62 11.13
C ILE A 106 12.83 10.18 10.30
N ALA A 107 13.67 9.31 9.76
CA ALA A 107 14.79 9.73 8.92
C ALA A 107 14.32 10.48 7.67
N ILE A 108 13.25 10.00 7.00
CA ILE A 108 12.69 10.65 5.82
C ILE A 108 12.00 11.96 6.18
N VAL A 109 11.18 11.95 7.23
CA VAL A 109 10.52 13.17 7.70
C VAL A 109 11.56 14.22 8.13
N GLY A 110 12.59 13.79 8.87
CA GLY A 110 13.70 14.66 9.25
C GLY A 110 14.47 15.19 8.04
N ALA A 111 14.86 14.32 7.10
CA ALA A 111 15.56 14.74 5.90
C ALA A 111 14.77 15.75 5.05
N GLY A 112 13.45 15.58 4.98
CA GLY A 112 12.59 16.52 4.27
C GLY A 112 12.41 17.86 5.00
N THR A 113 12.31 17.86 6.33
CA THR A 113 12.21 19.09 7.13
C THR A 113 13.51 19.90 7.15
N PHE A 114 14.67 19.24 7.00
CA PHE A 114 15.98 19.88 6.87
C PHE A 114 16.39 20.21 5.43
N ASP A 115 15.44 20.15 4.47
CA ASP A 115 15.67 20.44 3.04
C ASP A 115 16.81 19.61 2.40
N LEU A 116 17.08 18.41 2.92
CA LEU A 116 18.12 17.53 2.36
C LEU A 116 17.74 16.95 0.99
N PHE A 117 16.44 17.01 0.63
CA PHE A 117 15.95 16.69 -0.71
C PHE A 117 14.80 17.62 -1.10
N PRO A 118 14.65 17.92 -2.40
CA PRO A 118 13.72 18.94 -2.89
C PRO A 118 12.26 18.44 -2.86
N ILE A 119 11.60 18.45 -1.69
CA ILE A 119 10.19 18.09 -1.55
C ILE A 119 9.30 18.90 -2.49
N GLY A 120 9.61 20.18 -2.69
CA GLY A 120 8.85 21.06 -3.59
C GLY A 120 8.68 20.53 -5.02
N ARG A 121 9.51 19.58 -5.47
CA ARG A 121 9.35 18.90 -6.76
C ARG A 121 8.39 17.71 -6.71
N ILE A 122 8.11 17.19 -5.53
CA ILE A 122 7.26 16.02 -5.29
C ILE A 122 5.86 16.46 -4.86
N VAL A 123 5.74 17.68 -4.35
CA VAL A 123 4.45 18.27 -3.97
C VAL A 123 3.54 18.32 -5.18
N GLY A 124 2.42 17.58 -5.11
CA GLY A 124 1.41 17.53 -6.16
C GLY A 124 0.55 18.80 -6.23
N ARG A 125 -0.62 18.71 -6.84
CA ARG A 125 -1.55 19.84 -7.01
C ARG A 125 -2.03 20.47 -5.71
N ALA A 126 -2.02 19.72 -4.61
CA ALA A 126 -2.46 20.19 -3.29
C ALA A 126 -1.46 21.20 -2.65
N GLN A 127 -0.22 21.24 -3.12
CA GLN A 127 0.86 22.12 -2.65
C GLN A 127 1.13 22.09 -1.13
N ASP A 128 0.70 21.04 -0.44
CA ASP A 128 1.00 20.82 0.96
C ASP A 128 2.28 19.99 1.10
N SER A 129 3.35 20.62 1.55
CA SER A 129 4.66 19.98 1.67
C SER A 129 4.71 18.94 2.78
N LEU A 130 3.97 19.14 3.89
CA LEU A 130 3.92 18.19 5.00
C LEU A 130 3.14 16.94 4.60
N ALA A 131 1.99 17.09 3.94
CA ALA A 131 1.22 15.95 3.43
C ALA A 131 2.03 15.13 2.42
N ALA A 132 2.71 15.80 1.48
CA ALA A 132 3.58 15.14 0.51
C ALA A 132 4.73 14.38 1.18
N LEU A 133 5.34 14.97 2.22
CA LEU A 133 6.41 14.36 2.99
C LEU A 133 5.93 13.10 3.75
N LEU A 134 4.76 13.18 4.39
CA LEU A 134 4.16 12.04 5.08
C LEU A 134 3.84 10.91 4.10
N VAL A 135 3.25 11.22 2.96
CA VAL A 135 2.95 10.20 1.91
C VAL A 135 4.24 9.58 1.38
N PHE A 136 5.28 10.37 1.19
CA PHE A 136 6.58 9.85 0.76
C PHE A 136 7.24 8.96 1.82
N ALA A 137 7.15 9.35 3.08
CA ALA A 137 7.63 8.53 4.19
C ALA A 137 6.87 7.18 4.28
N ILE A 138 5.54 7.20 4.12
CA ILE A 138 4.72 5.98 4.01
C ILE A 138 5.21 5.11 2.85
N ALA A 139 5.36 5.69 1.66
CA ALA A 139 5.74 4.93 0.46
C ALA A 139 7.10 4.22 0.58
N VAL A 140 8.03 4.77 1.37
CA VAL A 140 9.35 4.15 1.59
C VAL A 140 9.32 3.10 2.71
N THR A 141 8.42 3.25 3.67
CA THR A 141 8.37 2.36 4.85
C THR A 141 7.34 1.24 4.73
N VAL A 142 6.37 1.36 3.82
CA VAL A 142 5.28 0.38 3.71
C VAL A 142 5.77 -1.02 3.38
N THR A 143 5.27 -2.00 4.12
CA THR A 143 5.53 -3.42 3.92
C THR A 143 4.26 -4.11 3.42
N SER A 144 4.31 -4.75 2.26
CA SER A 144 3.12 -5.40 1.66
C SER A 144 2.91 -6.80 2.22
N ILE A 145 1.95 -6.96 3.14
CA ILE A 145 1.57 -8.26 3.73
C ILE A 145 1.26 -9.31 2.65
N PRO A 146 0.41 -9.05 1.64
CA PRO A 146 0.09 -10.05 0.63
C PRO A 146 1.30 -10.52 -0.18
N VAL A 147 2.21 -9.61 -0.49
CA VAL A 147 3.43 -9.95 -1.24
C VAL A 147 4.34 -10.84 -0.41
N ILE A 148 4.61 -10.46 0.84
CA ILE A 148 5.47 -11.22 1.74
C ILE A 148 4.86 -12.58 2.09
N SER A 149 3.56 -12.64 2.38
CA SER A 149 2.84 -13.89 2.66
C SER A 149 2.98 -14.85 1.48
N ARG A 150 2.82 -14.36 0.27
CA ARG A 150 2.98 -15.18 -0.93
C ARG A 150 4.40 -15.69 -1.11
N ILE A 151 5.39 -14.83 -0.90
CA ILE A 151 6.82 -15.23 -0.95
C ILE A 151 7.10 -16.31 0.10
N PHE A 152 6.60 -16.16 1.34
CA PHE A 152 6.80 -17.16 2.39
C PHE A 152 6.09 -18.48 2.09
N LEU A 153 4.93 -18.44 1.42
CA LEU A 153 4.25 -19.65 0.92
C LEU A 153 5.08 -20.35 -0.15
N ASP A 154 5.56 -19.62 -1.15
CA ASP A 154 6.36 -20.16 -2.26
C ASP A 154 7.68 -20.75 -1.78
N LEU A 155 8.28 -20.16 -0.73
CA LEU A 155 9.49 -20.67 -0.07
C LEU A 155 9.22 -21.80 0.95
N GLY A 156 7.95 -22.10 1.28
CA GLY A 156 7.56 -23.09 2.27
C GLY A 156 7.88 -22.72 3.73
N ILE A 157 8.16 -21.44 4.02
CA ILE A 157 8.57 -20.95 5.35
C ILE A 157 7.48 -20.21 6.11
N ILE A 158 6.24 -20.14 5.59
CA ILE A 158 5.16 -19.35 6.20
C ILE A 158 4.83 -19.77 7.63
N ARG A 159 5.05 -21.05 7.98
CA ARG A 159 4.80 -21.60 9.31
C ARG A 159 5.97 -21.44 10.28
N THR A 160 7.02 -20.72 9.91
CA THR A 160 8.17 -20.50 10.77
C THR A 160 7.94 -19.32 11.73
N LYS A 161 8.69 -19.32 12.84
CA LYS A 161 8.70 -18.18 13.78
C LYS A 161 9.14 -16.88 13.08
N PHE A 162 10.06 -16.97 12.13
CA PHE A 162 10.52 -15.83 11.33
C PHE A 162 9.37 -15.20 10.53
N ALA A 163 8.59 -16.02 9.80
CA ALA A 163 7.44 -15.53 9.04
C ALA A 163 6.39 -14.90 9.97
N SER A 164 6.09 -15.53 11.11
CA SER A 164 5.16 -15.00 12.12
C SER A 164 5.60 -13.63 12.64
N LEU A 165 6.89 -13.42 12.92
CA LEU A 165 7.42 -12.15 13.38
C LEU A 165 7.28 -11.06 12.31
N ILE A 166 7.68 -11.35 11.07
CA ILE A 166 7.62 -10.37 9.96
C ILE A 166 6.17 -10.01 9.65
N LEU A 167 5.30 -11.01 9.50
CA LEU A 167 3.87 -10.75 9.22
C LEU A 167 3.19 -10.02 10.37
N GLY A 168 3.48 -10.40 11.62
CA GLY A 168 2.95 -9.71 12.79
C GLY A 168 3.42 -8.25 12.89
N THR A 169 4.66 -7.96 12.50
CA THR A 169 5.18 -6.58 12.41
C THR A 169 4.46 -5.79 11.32
N ALA A 170 4.33 -6.38 10.13
CA ALA A 170 3.68 -5.74 8.99
C ALA A 170 2.22 -5.35 9.25
N ILE A 171 1.49 -6.11 10.08
CA ILE A 171 0.11 -5.78 10.48
C ILE A 171 0.06 -4.49 11.29
N ILE A 172 0.91 -4.38 12.31
CA ILE A 172 0.95 -3.19 13.16
C ILE A 172 1.46 -2.00 12.36
N GLU A 173 2.43 -2.23 11.49
CA GLU A 173 2.96 -1.26 10.53
C GLU A 173 1.84 -0.70 9.64
N ASP A 174 1.05 -1.54 9.00
CA ASP A 174 -0.08 -1.14 8.16
C ASP A 174 -1.06 -0.24 8.92
N MET A 175 -1.41 -0.58 10.17
CA MET A 175 -2.30 0.26 10.99
C MET A 175 -1.72 1.65 11.21
N VAL A 176 -0.43 1.75 11.55
CA VAL A 176 0.24 3.04 11.78
C VAL A 176 0.28 3.86 10.47
N LEU A 177 0.59 3.20 9.34
CA LEU A 177 0.67 3.86 8.05
C LEU A 177 -0.70 4.33 7.54
N TRP A 178 -1.77 3.57 7.78
CA TRP A 178 -3.14 4.00 7.45
C TRP A 178 -3.56 5.22 8.27
N ILE A 179 -3.26 5.27 9.57
CA ILE A 179 -3.50 6.45 10.41
C ILE A 179 -2.72 7.65 9.87
N THR A 180 -1.45 7.45 9.52
CA THR A 180 -0.60 8.51 8.97
C THR A 180 -1.14 9.02 7.63
N LEU A 181 -1.63 8.11 6.76
CA LEU A 181 -2.26 8.46 5.49
C LEU A 181 -3.55 9.27 5.70
N ALA A 182 -4.36 8.92 6.71
CA ALA A 182 -5.55 9.68 7.06
C ALA A 182 -5.20 11.11 7.52
N VAL A 183 -4.12 11.27 8.29
CA VAL A 183 -3.60 12.60 8.65
C VAL A 183 -3.16 13.36 7.41
N ALA A 184 -2.37 12.74 6.53
CA ALA A 184 -1.88 13.39 5.31
C ALA A 184 -3.04 13.82 4.38
N THR A 185 -4.06 12.98 4.22
CA THR A 185 -5.24 13.33 3.40
C THR A 185 -6.10 14.41 4.06
N GLY A 186 -6.19 14.43 5.39
CA GLY A 186 -6.85 15.48 6.15
C GLY A 186 -6.17 16.85 5.96
N LEU A 187 -4.84 16.89 5.95
CA LEU A 187 -4.08 18.12 5.68
C LEU A 187 -4.39 18.69 4.30
N VAL A 188 -4.45 17.86 3.28
CA VAL A 188 -4.79 18.27 1.91
C VAL A 188 -6.25 18.72 1.79
N GLY A 189 -7.18 18.01 2.42
CA GLY A 189 -8.62 18.35 2.42
C GLY A 189 -8.93 19.65 3.14
N SER A 190 -8.05 20.06 4.08
CA SER A 190 -8.21 21.26 4.89
C SER A 190 -7.49 22.49 4.32
N ALA A 191 -7.02 22.47 3.08
CA ALA A 191 -6.42 23.63 2.40
C ALA A 191 -7.45 24.77 2.19
N GLY A 192 -8.10 25.21 3.24
CA GLY A 192 -9.18 26.21 3.35
C GLY A 192 -10.06 26.03 4.59
N SER A 193 -9.82 24.97 5.38
CA SER A 193 -10.61 24.64 6.57
C SER A 193 -9.85 25.00 7.85
N SER A 194 -10.59 25.20 8.94
CA SER A 194 -10.00 25.52 10.24
C SER A 194 -9.24 24.31 10.82
N GLY A 195 -8.23 24.53 11.69
CA GLY A 195 -7.54 23.44 12.38
C GLY A 195 -8.47 22.47 13.14
N ALA A 196 -9.70 22.91 13.44
CA ALA A 196 -10.75 22.07 14.02
C ALA A 196 -11.19 20.93 13.09
N ASP A 197 -11.25 21.19 11.77
CA ASP A 197 -11.67 20.17 10.79
C ASP A 197 -10.60 19.06 10.66
N ILE A 198 -9.32 19.42 10.79
CA ILE A 198 -8.21 18.43 10.80
C ILE A 198 -8.35 17.53 12.02
N VAL A 199 -8.55 18.11 13.21
CA VAL A 199 -8.72 17.37 14.47
C VAL A 199 -9.95 16.47 14.37
N GLN A 200 -11.03 16.92 13.79
CA GLN A 200 -12.26 16.14 13.59
C GLN A 200 -12.02 14.96 12.64
N HIS A 201 -11.35 15.14 11.52
CA HIS A 201 -11.04 14.06 10.56
C HIS A 201 -10.10 13.01 11.15
N VAL A 202 -9.03 13.44 11.79
CA VAL A 202 -8.08 12.55 12.47
C VAL A 202 -8.78 11.82 13.62
N GLY A 203 -9.55 12.53 14.43
CA GLY A 203 -10.32 11.96 15.53
C GLY A 203 -11.36 10.94 15.05
N ALA A 204 -12.10 11.23 13.98
CA ALA A 204 -13.05 10.31 13.38
C ALA A 204 -12.37 9.04 12.86
N THR A 205 -11.22 9.17 12.19
CA THR A 205 -10.45 8.03 11.68
C THR A 205 -9.93 7.15 12.80
N LEU A 206 -9.36 7.74 13.85
CA LEU A 206 -8.91 7.01 15.04
C LEU A 206 -10.08 6.29 15.74
N LEU A 207 -11.20 6.98 15.91
CA LEU A 207 -12.41 6.41 16.51
C LEU A 207 -12.92 5.23 15.68
N TYR A 208 -13.00 5.38 14.36
CA TYR A 208 -13.44 4.32 13.46
C TYR A 208 -12.50 3.11 13.51
N THR A 209 -11.18 3.34 13.53
CA THR A 209 -10.18 2.27 13.65
C THR A 209 -10.33 1.52 14.98
N VAL A 210 -10.44 2.25 16.09
CA VAL A 210 -10.62 1.64 17.43
C VAL A 210 -11.93 0.87 17.50
N LEU A 211 -13.04 1.43 17.00
CA LEU A 211 -14.32 0.73 16.95
C LEU A 211 -14.25 -0.52 16.08
N GLY A 212 -13.62 -0.44 14.90
CA GLY A 212 -13.43 -1.60 14.03
C GLY A 212 -12.68 -2.74 14.72
N LEU A 213 -11.59 -2.40 15.44
CA LEU A 213 -10.79 -3.38 16.17
C LEU A 213 -11.46 -3.97 17.41
N THR A 214 -12.41 -3.25 18.02
CA THR A 214 -13.08 -3.68 19.25
C THR A 214 -14.41 -4.39 18.98
N VAL A 215 -15.14 -4.00 17.93
CA VAL A 215 -16.47 -4.53 17.61
C VAL A 215 -16.38 -5.73 16.65
N PHE A 216 -15.35 -5.77 15.82
CA PHE A 216 -15.09 -6.86 14.86
C PHE A 216 -13.70 -7.49 15.10
N PRO A 217 -13.51 -8.18 16.26
CA PRO A 217 -12.25 -8.83 16.58
C PRO A 217 -11.99 -10.05 15.69
#